data_62e4b2f290b578dfe417b96a78ff0169
#
_entry.id   62e4b2f290b578dfe417b96a78ff0169
#
_cell.length_a   1.000
_cell.length_b   1.000
_cell.length_c   1.000
_cell.angle_alpha   90.00
_cell.angle_beta   90.00
_cell.angle_gamma   90.00
#
_symmetry.space_group_name_H-M   'P 1'
#
loop_
_entity.id
_entity.type
_entity.pdbx_description
1 polymer ?
#
loop_
_entity_poly.entity_id
_entity_poly.type
_entity_poly.pdbx_seq_one_letter_code
_entity_poly.pdbx_strand_id
1 'polypeptide(L)'
;STSKEIFSIHQVEFKVSAGDYIISAEVLDGDSKDSGVRQLDLKYSDHIGDVALYTPFFIDYLSGDWGLDDNEIPMFQNIMGTKVARASVFISGKIKPGPYSIDITVFSGRKKELWTKSFQANSDKAYFEQRIIIPDNIAKQGLRKKVDIVLTQGEVKKKESVILSLSRVGI
;
A
#
# COMPACT_ATOMS: atom_id res chain seq x y z
N SER A 1 10.56 31.76 16.25
CA SER A 1 11.41 30.71 15.67
C SER A 1 10.52 29.53 15.34
N THR A 2 10.06 29.45 14.09
CA THR A 2 9.32 28.29 13.59
C THR A 2 10.34 27.20 13.27
N SER A 3 10.37 26.16 14.09
CA SER A 3 11.14 24.96 13.77
C SER A 3 10.57 24.35 12.48
N LYS A 4 11.41 24.30 11.46
CA LYS A 4 11.08 23.63 10.20
C LYS A 4 11.12 22.12 10.49
N GLU A 5 9.97 21.45 10.50
CA GLU A 5 9.96 19.99 10.57
C GLU A 5 10.66 19.45 9.33
N ILE A 6 11.72 18.70 9.54
CA ILE A 6 12.47 18.05 8.46
C ILE A 6 12.06 16.58 8.45
N PHE A 7 11.42 16.16 7.36
CA PHE A 7 11.16 14.75 7.13
C PHE A 7 12.26 14.16 6.27
N SER A 8 12.77 13.01 6.69
CA SER A 8 13.73 12.22 5.92
C SER A 8 13.14 10.85 5.63
N ILE A 9 13.20 10.45 4.36
CA ILE A 9 12.73 9.14 3.91
C ILE A 9 13.94 8.32 3.51
N HIS A 10 14.09 7.15 4.12
CA HIS A 10 15.12 6.19 3.80
C HIS A 10 14.48 4.89 3.34
N GLN A 11 14.96 4.37 2.21
CA GLN A 11 14.55 3.09 1.68
C GLN A 11 15.68 2.08 1.85
N VAL A 12 15.35 0.91 2.36
CA VAL A 12 16.28 -0.21 2.50
C VAL A 12 15.65 -1.44 1.86
N GLU A 13 16.39 -2.11 0.98
CA GLU A 13 15.95 -3.32 0.31
C GLU A 13 16.59 -4.55 0.97
N PHE A 14 15.78 -5.55 1.29
CA PHE A 14 16.20 -6.82 1.83
C PHE A 14 15.83 -7.96 0.89
N LYS A 15 16.76 -8.89 0.66
CA LYS A 15 16.47 -10.16 0.00
C LYS A 15 16.32 -11.23 1.07
N VAL A 16 15.11 -11.76 1.21
CA VAL A 16 14.80 -12.78 2.23
C VAL A 16 14.13 -13.99 1.58
N SER A 17 14.34 -15.18 2.15
CA SER A 17 13.60 -16.39 1.80
C SER A 17 12.22 -16.38 2.46
N ALA A 18 11.36 -17.34 2.10
CA ALA A 18 10.10 -17.53 2.82
C ALA A 18 10.36 -17.81 4.30
N GLY A 19 9.55 -17.20 5.18
CA GLY A 19 9.72 -17.30 6.63
C GLY A 19 8.95 -16.22 7.39
N ASP A 20 9.01 -16.33 8.70
CA ASP A 20 8.47 -15.31 9.60
C ASP A 20 9.63 -14.43 10.06
N TYR A 21 9.46 -13.11 9.91
CA TYR A 21 10.49 -12.10 10.19
C TYR A 21 9.94 -11.04 11.13
N ILE A 22 10.83 -10.48 11.93
CA ILE A 22 10.58 -9.23 12.64
C ILE A 22 11.49 -8.18 11.98
N ILE A 23 10.88 -7.19 11.37
CA ILE A 23 11.60 -6.02 10.86
C ILE A 23 11.62 -4.99 11.98
N SER A 24 12.82 -4.59 12.41
CA SER A 24 13.02 -3.54 13.40
C SER A 24 13.70 -2.34 12.75
N ALA A 25 13.12 -1.16 12.92
CA ALA A 25 13.73 0.10 12.55
C ALA A 25 13.99 0.92 13.81
N GLU A 26 15.21 1.42 13.95
CA GLU A 26 15.60 2.30 15.03
C GLU A 26 16.07 3.64 14.46
N VAL A 27 15.55 4.72 15.02
CA VAL A 27 15.98 6.09 14.72
C VAL A 27 16.62 6.65 15.97
N LEU A 28 17.86 7.09 15.86
CA LEU A 28 18.60 7.75 16.93
C LEU A 28 18.73 9.24 16.59
N ASP A 29 18.26 10.08 17.49
CA ASP A 29 18.58 11.52 17.42
C ASP A 29 20.01 11.75 17.90
N GLY A 30 20.85 12.28 17.01
CA GLY A 30 22.27 12.53 17.29
C GLY A 30 22.52 13.56 18.39
N ASP A 31 21.62 14.50 18.56
CA ASP A 31 21.76 15.62 19.50
C ASP A 31 21.18 15.29 20.87
N SER A 32 19.93 14.81 20.94
CA SER A 32 19.27 14.44 22.22
C SER A 32 19.66 13.04 22.70
N LYS A 33 20.15 12.18 21.80
CA LYS A 33 20.35 10.75 22.00
C LYS A 33 19.07 9.96 22.32
N ASP A 34 17.94 10.57 22.06
CA ASP A 34 16.65 9.86 22.14
C ASP A 34 16.55 8.87 20.98
N SER A 35 16.02 7.71 21.27
CA SER A 35 15.79 6.68 20.24
C SER A 35 14.33 6.30 20.14
N GLY A 36 13.90 6.03 18.92
CA GLY A 36 12.59 5.46 18.63
C GLY A 36 12.75 4.14 17.90
N VAL A 37 12.12 3.09 18.43
CA VAL A 37 12.12 1.78 17.80
C VAL A 37 10.73 1.46 17.30
N ARG A 38 10.63 0.93 16.07
CA ARG A 38 9.41 0.36 15.50
C ARG A 38 9.70 -1.04 15.01
N GLN A 39 8.80 -1.95 15.33
CA GLN A 39 8.86 -3.33 14.89
C GLN A 39 7.63 -3.67 14.07
N LEU A 40 7.83 -4.48 13.03
CA LEU A 40 6.79 -5.02 12.17
C LEU A 40 7.02 -6.52 12.02
N ASP A 41 6.01 -7.31 12.38
CA ASP A 41 5.99 -8.72 12.07
C ASP A 41 5.66 -8.90 10.58
N LEU A 42 6.56 -9.53 9.86
CA LEU A 42 6.40 -9.85 8.44
C LEU A 42 6.38 -11.37 8.27
N LYS A 43 5.25 -11.87 7.84
CA LYS A 43 5.13 -13.26 7.41
C LYS A 43 5.24 -13.32 5.91
N TYR A 44 6.38 -13.80 5.41
CA TYR A 44 6.62 -13.99 3.99
C TYR A 44 6.51 -15.48 3.67
N SER A 45 5.48 -15.85 2.93
CA SER A 45 5.32 -17.20 2.38
C SER A 45 5.76 -17.22 0.93
N ASP A 46 6.56 -18.22 0.57
CA ASP A 46 6.76 -18.53 -0.84
C ASP A 46 5.40 -18.94 -1.41
N HIS A 47 4.85 -18.13 -2.27
CA HIS A 47 3.59 -18.47 -2.91
C HIS A 47 3.82 -19.65 -3.84
N ILE A 48 3.41 -20.82 -3.39
CA ILE A 48 3.45 -22.04 -4.16
C ILE A 48 2.44 -21.88 -5.30
N GLY A 49 2.93 -21.72 -6.51
CA GLY A 49 2.11 -21.63 -7.72
C GLY A 49 2.57 -20.53 -8.68
N ASP A 50 2.06 -20.61 -9.90
CA ASP A 50 2.39 -19.70 -10.99
C ASP A 50 1.62 -18.36 -10.90
N VAL A 51 0.58 -18.30 -10.05
CA VAL A 51 -0.26 -17.11 -9.86
C VAL A 51 -0.36 -16.80 -8.37
N ALA A 52 0.06 -15.63 -7.98
CA ALA A 52 0.00 -15.12 -6.61
C ALA A 52 -0.36 -13.64 -6.60
N LEU A 53 -1.13 -13.23 -5.60
CA LEU A 53 -1.40 -11.84 -5.29
C LEU A 53 -0.70 -11.51 -3.97
N TYR A 54 0.18 -10.50 -3.99
CA TYR A 54 0.90 -10.07 -2.80
C TYR A 54 0.04 -9.13 -1.97
N THR A 55 0.37 -8.99 -0.69
CA THR A 55 -0.36 -8.08 0.20
C THR A 55 -0.30 -6.66 -0.34
N PRO A 56 -1.44 -6.05 -0.71
CA PRO A 56 -1.48 -4.70 -1.22
C PRO A 56 -1.24 -3.69 -0.11
N PHE A 57 -0.77 -2.50 -0.48
CA PHE A 57 -0.61 -1.38 0.45
C PHE A 57 -0.99 -0.07 -0.22
N PHE A 58 -1.23 0.97 0.59
CA PHE A 58 -1.56 2.28 0.07
C PHE A 58 -0.31 3.14 -0.09
N ILE A 59 -0.34 3.97 -1.12
CA ILE A 59 0.67 4.96 -1.44
C ILE A 59 0.03 6.34 -1.37
N ASP A 60 0.76 7.27 -0.78
CA ASP A 60 0.42 8.68 -0.77
C ASP A 60 1.19 9.40 -1.88
N TYR A 61 0.51 10.29 -2.59
CA TYR A 61 1.15 11.29 -3.42
C TYR A 61 1.24 12.58 -2.60
N LEU A 62 2.40 12.89 -2.09
CA LEU A 62 2.66 14.21 -1.53
C LEU A 62 2.62 15.23 -2.66
N SER A 63 1.67 16.15 -2.62
CA SER A 63 1.66 17.30 -3.51
C SER A 63 2.92 18.15 -3.28
N GLY A 64 3.56 18.57 -4.36
CA GLY A 64 4.92 19.11 -4.49
C GLY A 64 5.38 20.28 -3.62
N ASP A 65 4.71 20.64 -2.55
CA ASP A 65 5.15 21.70 -1.62
C ASP A 65 6.29 21.29 -0.68
N TRP A 66 6.68 20.02 -0.68
CA TRP A 66 7.70 19.49 0.23
C TRP A 66 9.08 19.35 -0.38
N GLY A 67 9.28 19.71 -1.65
CA GLY A 67 10.58 19.61 -2.33
C GLY A 67 11.08 18.16 -2.49
N LEU A 68 10.23 17.20 -2.27
CA LEU A 68 10.44 15.81 -2.65
C LEU A 68 9.88 15.69 -4.06
N ASP A 69 10.70 15.24 -5.00
CA ASP A 69 10.24 14.81 -6.32
C ASP A 69 9.03 13.89 -6.13
N ASP A 70 8.18 13.73 -7.14
CA ASP A 70 6.94 12.95 -7.14
C ASP A 70 7.10 11.49 -6.61
N ASN A 71 7.78 11.33 -5.50
CA ASN A 71 8.08 10.07 -4.86
C ASN A 71 6.83 9.54 -4.17
N GLU A 72 6.40 8.41 -4.62
CA GLU A 72 5.36 7.62 -4.00
C GLU A 72 5.84 7.11 -2.65
N ILE A 73 5.12 7.47 -1.60
CA ILE A 73 5.45 7.07 -0.24
C ILE A 73 4.40 6.08 0.25
N PRO A 74 4.82 4.88 0.68
CA PRO A 74 3.89 3.95 1.32
C PRO A 74 3.24 4.61 2.55
N MET A 75 1.92 4.56 2.64
CA MET A 75 1.21 5.07 3.81
C MET A 75 1.54 4.21 5.03
N PHE A 76 1.99 4.86 6.09
CA PHE A 76 2.23 4.18 7.35
C PHE A 76 0.93 3.54 7.87
N GLN A 77 0.95 2.23 8.09
CA GLN A 77 -0.20 1.42 8.53
C GLN A 77 -1.48 1.64 7.70
N ASN A 78 -1.36 2.05 6.43
CA ASN A 78 -2.49 2.39 5.57
C ASN A 78 -3.41 3.48 6.19
N ILE A 79 -2.83 4.44 6.90
CA ILE A 79 -3.54 5.57 7.49
C ILE A 79 -3.36 6.78 6.57
N MET A 80 -4.46 7.23 6.01
CA MET A 80 -4.52 8.44 5.20
C MET A 80 -4.60 9.67 6.10
N GLY A 81 -3.63 10.56 5.97
CA GLY A 81 -3.65 11.87 6.63
C GLY A 81 -4.65 12.84 5.98
N THR A 82 -5.02 13.90 6.68
CA THR A 82 -5.97 14.91 6.16
C THR A 82 -5.40 15.75 5.02
N LYS A 83 -4.07 15.82 4.92
CA LYS A 83 -3.34 16.55 3.86
C LYS A 83 -2.99 15.70 2.64
N VAL A 84 -3.33 14.40 2.66
CA VAL A 84 -3.07 13.50 1.54
C VAL A 84 -3.82 13.97 0.31
N ALA A 85 -3.09 14.22 -0.76
CA ALA A 85 -3.67 14.70 -2.01
C ALA A 85 -4.45 13.60 -2.73
N ARG A 86 -3.92 12.39 -2.74
CA ARG A 86 -4.53 11.23 -3.42
C ARG A 86 -4.15 9.94 -2.71
N ALA A 87 -5.11 9.04 -2.57
CA ALA A 87 -4.87 7.68 -2.13
C ALA A 87 -4.81 6.75 -3.35
N SER A 88 -3.72 6.02 -3.49
CA SER A 88 -3.65 4.92 -4.45
C SER A 88 -3.30 3.61 -3.76
N VAL A 89 -3.81 2.52 -4.28
CA VAL A 89 -3.44 1.18 -3.84
C VAL A 89 -2.39 0.63 -4.81
N PHE A 90 -1.28 0.17 -4.25
CA PHE A 90 -0.25 -0.57 -4.97
C PHE A 90 -0.57 -2.06 -4.88
N ILE A 91 -0.64 -2.70 -6.03
CA ILE A 91 -1.00 -4.10 -6.20
C ILE A 91 0.10 -4.76 -7.02
N SER A 92 0.64 -5.84 -6.52
CA SER A 92 1.64 -6.61 -7.21
C SER A 92 1.44 -8.10 -7.02
N GLY A 93 2.04 -8.89 -7.89
CA GLY A 93 1.92 -10.32 -7.80
C GLY A 93 2.66 -11.06 -8.89
N LYS A 94 2.59 -12.39 -8.79
CA LYS A 94 3.14 -13.32 -9.77
C LYS A 94 2.03 -13.79 -10.69
N ILE A 95 2.30 -13.86 -11.98
CA ILE A 95 1.39 -14.35 -13.02
C ILE A 95 2.16 -15.16 -14.06
N LYS A 96 1.45 -15.93 -14.87
CA LYS A 96 2.01 -16.43 -16.14
C LYS A 96 1.97 -15.31 -17.19
N PRO A 97 2.92 -15.28 -18.14
CA PRO A 97 2.76 -14.41 -19.30
C PRO A 97 1.41 -14.63 -19.98
N GLY A 98 0.70 -13.55 -20.26
CA GLY A 98 -0.63 -13.60 -20.87
C GLY A 98 -1.64 -12.65 -20.24
N PRO A 99 -2.92 -12.77 -20.61
CA PRO A 99 -3.98 -11.91 -20.09
C PRO A 99 -4.34 -12.23 -18.64
N TYR A 100 -4.67 -11.19 -17.88
CA TYR A 100 -5.17 -11.25 -16.51
C TYR A 100 -6.14 -10.12 -16.25
N SER A 101 -6.93 -10.24 -15.19
CA SER A 101 -7.77 -9.16 -14.71
C SER A 101 -7.59 -8.91 -13.22
N ILE A 102 -7.82 -7.66 -12.82
CA ILE A 102 -7.84 -7.23 -11.42
C ILE A 102 -9.16 -6.54 -11.18
N ASP A 103 -9.92 -7.05 -10.22
CA ASP A 103 -11.14 -6.43 -9.73
C ASP A 103 -10.87 -5.82 -8.35
N ILE A 104 -11.25 -4.55 -8.17
CA ILE A 104 -11.10 -3.84 -6.91
C ILE A 104 -12.46 -3.38 -6.46
N THR A 105 -12.79 -3.67 -5.21
CA THR A 105 -14.03 -3.22 -4.58
C THR A 105 -13.74 -2.55 -3.25
N VAL A 106 -14.23 -1.33 -3.08
CA VAL A 106 -14.12 -0.56 -1.84
C VAL A 106 -15.43 -0.63 -1.08
N PHE A 107 -15.35 -1.06 0.17
CA PHE A 107 -16.48 -1.14 1.09
C PHE A 107 -16.35 -0.12 2.22
N SER A 108 -17.47 0.43 2.66
CA SER A 108 -17.56 1.18 3.92
C SER A 108 -17.33 0.26 5.13
N GLY A 109 -17.09 0.86 6.29
CA GLY A 109 -17.02 0.12 7.57
C GLY A 109 -18.30 -0.68 7.91
N ARG A 110 -19.41 -0.37 7.26
CA ARG A 110 -20.70 -1.08 7.37
C ARG A 110 -20.91 -2.12 6.26
N LYS A 111 -19.84 -2.49 5.56
CA LYS A 111 -19.84 -3.46 4.44
C LYS A 111 -20.67 -3.05 3.22
N LYS A 112 -21.08 -1.78 3.10
CA LYS A 112 -21.73 -1.26 1.90
C LYS A 112 -20.67 -1.03 0.84
N GLU A 113 -20.89 -1.53 -0.38
CA GLU A 113 -20.05 -1.22 -1.53
C GLU A 113 -20.15 0.29 -1.84
N LEU A 114 -19.00 0.92 -1.98
CA LEU A 114 -18.87 2.33 -2.30
C LEU A 114 -18.40 2.55 -3.73
N TRP A 115 -17.57 1.66 -4.23
CA TRP A 115 -16.95 1.77 -5.53
C TRP A 115 -16.36 0.43 -5.96
N THR A 116 -16.44 0.14 -7.24
CA THR A 116 -15.78 -1.02 -7.85
C THR A 116 -15.15 -0.63 -9.18
N LYS A 117 -14.06 -1.30 -9.55
CA LYS A 117 -13.38 -1.12 -10.82
C LYS A 117 -12.69 -2.42 -11.24
N SER A 118 -12.82 -2.74 -12.53
CA SER A 118 -12.17 -3.87 -13.16
C SER A 118 -11.14 -3.40 -14.16
N PHE A 119 -9.99 -4.06 -14.19
CA PHE A 119 -8.92 -3.85 -15.14
C PHE A 119 -8.62 -5.14 -15.85
N GLN A 120 -8.45 -5.06 -17.15
CA GLN A 120 -7.91 -6.14 -17.97
C GLN A 120 -6.56 -5.71 -18.50
N ALA A 121 -5.58 -6.55 -18.38
CA ALA A 121 -4.22 -6.30 -18.84
C ALA A 121 -3.60 -7.57 -19.42
N ASN A 122 -2.51 -7.40 -20.12
CA ASN A 122 -1.69 -8.48 -20.64
C ASN A 122 -0.24 -8.20 -20.24
N SER A 123 0.47 -9.19 -19.77
CA SER A 123 1.87 -9.07 -19.41
C SER A 123 2.69 -10.15 -20.15
N ASP A 124 3.85 -9.75 -20.62
CA ASP A 124 4.90 -10.64 -21.14
C ASP A 124 5.84 -11.14 -20.03
N LYS A 125 5.69 -10.60 -18.81
CA LYS A 125 6.50 -10.93 -17.64
C LYS A 125 5.78 -11.89 -16.71
N ALA A 126 6.55 -12.58 -15.87
CA ALA A 126 6.03 -13.49 -14.85
C ALA A 126 5.56 -12.73 -13.57
N TYR A 127 5.47 -11.43 -13.60
CA TYR A 127 4.97 -10.59 -12.51
C TYR A 127 4.22 -9.39 -13.06
N PHE A 128 3.43 -8.76 -12.22
CA PHE A 128 2.75 -7.50 -12.52
C PHE A 128 2.83 -6.55 -11.33
N GLU A 129 2.74 -5.27 -11.64
CA GLU A 129 2.57 -4.17 -10.70
C GLU A 129 1.54 -3.22 -11.26
N GLN A 130 0.61 -2.79 -10.40
CA GLN A 130 -0.45 -1.85 -10.77
C GLN A 130 -0.64 -0.83 -9.65
N ARG A 131 -0.87 0.42 -10.06
CA ARG A 131 -1.21 1.51 -9.15
C ARG A 131 -2.57 2.03 -9.53
N ILE A 132 -3.48 1.99 -8.58
CA ILE A 132 -4.87 2.32 -8.85
C ILE A 132 -5.31 3.41 -7.89
N ILE A 133 -5.64 4.56 -8.47
CA ILE A 133 -6.12 5.71 -7.72
C ILE A 133 -7.55 5.43 -7.28
N ILE A 134 -7.80 5.54 -5.97
CA ILE A 134 -9.14 5.54 -5.41
C ILE A 134 -9.71 6.96 -5.52
N PRO A 135 -10.91 7.14 -6.09
CA PRO A 135 -11.51 8.46 -6.21
C PRO A 135 -11.58 9.17 -4.85
N ASP A 136 -11.25 10.45 -4.80
CA ASP A 136 -11.16 11.24 -3.57
C ASP A 136 -12.44 11.23 -2.76
N ASN A 137 -13.59 11.34 -3.42
CA ASN A 137 -14.89 11.27 -2.77
C ASN A 137 -15.14 9.90 -2.12
N ILE A 138 -14.50 8.84 -2.57
CA ILE A 138 -14.54 7.52 -1.97
C ILE A 138 -13.48 7.40 -0.87
N ALA A 139 -12.24 7.81 -1.16
CA ALA A 139 -11.12 7.72 -0.22
C ALA A 139 -11.39 8.52 1.07
N LYS A 140 -12.01 9.68 0.96
CA LYS A 140 -12.34 10.59 2.08
C LYS A 140 -13.69 10.30 2.76
N GLN A 141 -14.49 9.37 2.25
CA GLN A 141 -15.79 9.03 2.82
C GLN A 141 -15.67 8.12 4.04
N GLY A 142 -15.98 8.62 5.24
CA GLY A 142 -15.94 7.84 6.47
C GLY A 142 -14.52 7.49 6.95
N LEU A 143 -14.40 6.87 8.11
CA LEU A 143 -13.12 6.71 8.80
C LEU A 143 -12.35 5.45 8.39
N ARG A 144 -13.04 4.42 7.96
CA ARG A 144 -12.45 3.12 7.66
C ARG A 144 -13.12 2.48 6.47
N LYS A 145 -12.31 1.95 5.58
CA LYS A 145 -12.74 1.25 4.38
C LYS A 145 -12.00 -0.06 4.25
N LYS A 146 -12.67 -1.07 3.76
CA LYS A 146 -12.05 -2.31 3.32
C LYS A 146 -11.93 -2.26 1.81
N VAL A 147 -10.76 -2.56 1.30
CA VAL A 147 -10.50 -2.70 -0.14
C VAL A 147 -10.21 -4.15 -0.41
N ASP A 148 -11.09 -4.79 -1.17
CA ASP A 148 -10.93 -6.14 -1.66
C ASP A 148 -10.36 -6.10 -3.07
N ILE A 149 -9.37 -6.94 -3.33
CA ILE A 149 -8.66 -7.06 -4.59
C ILE A 149 -8.70 -8.51 -5.01
N VAL A 150 -9.15 -8.75 -6.23
CA VAL A 150 -9.22 -10.09 -6.82
C VAL A 150 -8.41 -10.11 -8.11
N LEU A 151 -7.36 -10.90 -8.15
CA LEU A 151 -6.60 -11.24 -9.35
C LEU A 151 -7.22 -12.49 -9.98
N THR A 152 -7.51 -12.43 -11.27
CA THR A 152 -7.98 -13.57 -12.06
C THR A 152 -7.07 -13.80 -13.26
N GLN A 153 -6.57 -15.02 -13.42
CA GLN A 153 -5.85 -15.46 -14.61
C GLN A 153 -6.29 -16.88 -14.98
N GLY A 154 -6.99 -17.00 -16.09
CA GLY A 154 -7.68 -18.24 -16.48
C GLY A 154 -8.71 -18.64 -15.41
N GLU A 155 -8.58 -19.86 -14.89
CA GLU A 155 -9.45 -20.38 -13.81
C GLU A 155 -8.96 -20.01 -12.41
N VAL A 156 -7.74 -19.47 -12.29
CA VAL A 156 -7.14 -19.16 -10.99
C VAL A 156 -7.62 -17.79 -10.51
N LYS A 157 -8.15 -17.77 -9.28
CA LYS A 157 -8.54 -16.55 -8.58
C LYS A 157 -7.77 -16.44 -7.27
N LYS A 158 -7.17 -15.27 -7.02
CA LYS A 158 -6.51 -14.92 -5.76
C LYS A 158 -7.14 -13.65 -5.21
N LYS A 159 -7.37 -13.63 -3.91
CA LYS A 159 -8.00 -12.50 -3.24
C LYS A 159 -7.14 -12.04 -2.07
N GLU A 160 -6.97 -10.73 -1.98
CA GLU A 160 -6.37 -10.03 -0.86
C GLU A 160 -7.28 -8.88 -0.40
N SER A 161 -7.09 -8.45 0.83
CA SER A 161 -7.85 -7.34 1.38
C SER A 161 -6.94 -6.43 2.20
N VAL A 162 -7.16 -5.14 2.07
CA VAL A 162 -6.45 -4.13 2.86
C VAL A 162 -7.42 -3.12 3.44
N ILE A 163 -7.08 -2.58 4.61
CA ILE A 163 -7.90 -1.56 5.28
C ILE A 163 -7.25 -0.20 5.08
N LEU A 164 -7.99 0.75 4.53
CA LEU A 164 -7.65 2.16 4.52
C LEU A 164 -8.35 2.85 5.69
N SER A 165 -7.60 3.50 6.54
CA SER A 165 -8.11 4.29 7.65
C SER A 165 -7.85 5.78 7.38
N LEU A 166 -8.79 6.65 7.77
CA LEU A 166 -8.61 8.10 7.72
C LEU A 166 -8.23 8.59 9.13
N SER A 167 -7.11 9.30 9.25
CA SER A 167 -6.72 9.93 10.50
C SER A 167 -7.70 11.06 10.85
N ARG A 168 -8.08 11.15 12.13
CA ARG A 168 -8.86 12.28 12.66
C ARG A 168 -7.98 13.44 13.11
N VAL A 169 -6.70 13.18 13.29
CA VAL A 169 -5.72 14.16 13.75
C VAL A 169 -4.96 14.62 12.52
N GLY A 170 -4.94 15.94 12.30
CA GLY A 170 -4.04 16.52 11.31
C GLY A 170 -2.61 16.23 11.74
N ILE A 171 -1.93 15.37 10.99
CA ILE A 171 -0.49 15.18 11.09
C ILE A 171 0.15 16.29 10.27
#